data_73c300c13fe1563c4f260b28507ca253
#
_entry.id   73c300c13fe1563c4f260b28507ca253
#
_cell.length_a   1.000
_cell.length_b   1.000
_cell.length_c   1.000
_cell.angle_alpha   90.00
_cell.angle_beta   90.00
_cell.angle_gamma   90.00
#
_symmetry.space_group_name_H-M   'P 1'
#
loop_
_entity.id
_entity.type
_entity.pdbx_description
1 polymer ?
#
loop_
_entity_poly.entity_id
_entity_poly.type
_entity_poly.pdbx_seq_one_letter_code
_entity_poly.pdbx_strand_id
1 'polypeptide(L)'
;MGENGAGKSTLMKCLFGIYHMDEGEIYLDGEKVSIANPDEALQKGLAMVHQELQPIPERTVAENMYTGRYPMKRFGPIKVIDHKKMFEETAKWLEDVKMPYNPKAKLGTMSIAQMQSVEIAKAVSLQARVVILDEPTSSLTDNEVDALFRIIRDLRSRGVSLIYISHKMAEIREICDDITIMRDGTYVGSWSMNDITDDEIVKQMVGRELTNIYPPKNDAEVGEVLLDVKNYSSIHERSFQNCSFQLRRGEILGFGGLVGAQRTELMEAIFGMRHISTGDLEIKGK
;
A
#
# COMPACT_ATOMS: atom_id res chain seq x y z
N MET A 1 -11.57 -8.59 3.35
CA MET A 1 -11.94 -7.18 3.42
C MET A 1 -12.45 -6.82 4.80
N GLY A 2 -12.54 -5.53 5.20
CA GLY A 2 -13.02 -5.07 6.51
C GLY A 2 -12.50 -3.68 6.81
N GLU A 3 -13.09 -2.99 7.79
CA GLU A 3 -12.65 -1.66 8.22
C GLU A 3 -11.23 -1.66 8.81
N ASN A 4 -10.64 -0.46 9.00
CA ASN A 4 -9.37 -0.34 9.71
C ASN A 4 -9.53 -0.87 11.14
N GLY A 5 -8.58 -1.69 11.60
CA GLY A 5 -8.69 -2.35 12.90
C GLY A 5 -9.48 -3.68 12.91
N ALA A 6 -10.08 -4.10 11.78
CA ALA A 6 -10.82 -5.37 11.71
C ALA A 6 -9.97 -6.65 11.87
N GLY A 7 -8.67 -6.54 12.09
CA GLY A 7 -7.79 -7.69 12.34
C GLY A 7 -7.17 -8.34 11.10
N LYS A 8 -7.40 -7.81 9.89
CA LYS A 8 -6.91 -8.40 8.62
C LYS A 8 -5.40 -8.61 8.61
N SER A 9 -4.63 -7.54 8.83
CA SER A 9 -3.16 -7.62 8.83
C SER A 9 -2.63 -8.44 10.03
N THR A 10 -3.34 -8.47 11.16
CA THR A 10 -3.01 -9.33 12.30
C THR A 10 -3.14 -10.79 11.93
N LEU A 11 -4.25 -11.19 11.29
CA LEU A 11 -4.46 -12.56 10.79
C LEU A 11 -3.35 -12.95 9.80
N MET A 12 -2.97 -12.08 8.87
CA MET A 12 -1.89 -12.35 7.92
C MET A 12 -0.54 -12.47 8.62
N LYS A 13 -0.28 -11.67 9.64
CA LYS A 13 0.95 -11.78 10.45
C LYS A 13 1.02 -13.09 11.25
N CYS A 14 -0.11 -13.60 11.72
CA CYS A 14 -0.18 -14.95 12.30
C CYS A 14 0.08 -16.03 11.23
N LEU A 15 -0.56 -15.91 10.06
CA LEU A 15 -0.35 -16.85 8.96
C LEU A 15 1.10 -16.88 8.49
N PHE A 16 1.79 -15.74 8.52
CA PHE A 16 3.20 -15.62 8.12
C PHE A 16 4.20 -15.90 9.28
N GLY A 17 3.72 -16.23 10.48
CA GLY A 17 4.55 -16.56 11.64
C GLY A 17 5.26 -15.38 12.30
N ILE A 18 4.81 -14.13 12.02
CA ILE A 18 5.30 -12.93 12.72
C ILE A 18 4.70 -12.86 14.11
N TYR A 19 3.41 -13.23 14.24
CA TYR A 19 2.71 -13.38 15.51
C TYR A 19 2.37 -14.84 15.74
N HIS A 20 2.46 -15.30 16.97
CA HIS A 20 1.95 -16.60 17.35
C HIS A 20 0.42 -16.56 17.40
N MET A 21 -0.23 -17.58 16.87
CA MET A 21 -1.65 -17.78 17.07
C MET A 21 -1.90 -18.46 18.41
N ASP A 22 -2.91 -18.02 19.13
CA ASP A 22 -3.30 -18.61 20.41
C ASP A 22 -4.05 -19.93 20.21
N GLU A 23 -4.96 -19.96 19.20
CA GLU A 23 -5.80 -21.12 18.86
C GLU A 23 -6.01 -21.21 17.35
N GLY A 24 -6.46 -22.37 16.89
CA GLY A 24 -6.78 -22.62 15.50
C GLY A 24 -5.76 -23.50 14.78
N GLU A 25 -5.98 -23.70 13.49
CA GLU A 25 -5.16 -24.57 12.65
C GLU A 25 -4.98 -23.97 11.27
N ILE A 26 -3.79 -24.16 10.71
CA ILE A 26 -3.46 -23.75 9.35
C ILE A 26 -3.35 -25.01 8.48
N TYR A 27 -4.02 -25.00 7.34
CA TYR A 27 -3.92 -26.06 6.34
C TYR A 27 -3.36 -25.48 5.04
N LEU A 28 -2.38 -26.17 4.46
CA LEU A 28 -1.79 -25.84 3.17
C LEU A 28 -1.83 -27.09 2.29
N ASP A 29 -2.48 -27.01 1.13
CA ASP A 29 -2.74 -28.15 0.26
C ASP A 29 -3.45 -29.33 0.98
N GLY A 30 -4.32 -29.03 1.94
CA GLY A 30 -5.03 -30.03 2.73
C GLY A 30 -4.25 -30.65 3.89
N GLU A 31 -2.98 -30.31 4.03
CA GLU A 31 -2.13 -30.78 5.13
C GLU A 31 -2.05 -29.72 6.24
N LYS A 32 -2.20 -30.18 7.51
CA LYS A 32 -2.04 -29.33 8.66
C LYS A 32 -0.57 -28.90 8.80
N VAL A 33 -0.33 -27.60 8.86
CA VAL A 33 1.02 -27.04 9.00
C VAL A 33 1.13 -26.17 10.26
N SER A 34 2.32 -26.15 10.84
CA SER A 34 2.71 -25.18 11.85
C SER A 34 3.70 -24.20 11.24
N ILE A 35 3.56 -22.92 11.56
CA ILE A 35 4.43 -21.84 11.07
C ILE A 35 4.84 -21.04 12.31
N ALA A 36 6.06 -21.25 12.79
CA ALA A 36 6.55 -20.63 14.00
C ALA A 36 7.25 -19.29 13.74
N ASN A 37 7.70 -19.05 12.49
CA ASN A 37 8.45 -17.86 12.11
C ASN A 37 8.38 -17.61 10.61
N PRO A 38 8.75 -16.39 10.11
CA PRO A 38 8.71 -16.06 8.69
C PRO A 38 9.58 -16.97 7.80
N ASP A 39 10.71 -17.47 8.30
CA ASP A 39 11.56 -18.36 7.51
C ASP A 39 10.85 -19.69 7.20
N GLU A 40 10.10 -20.22 8.15
CA GLU A 40 9.28 -21.42 7.93
C GLU A 40 8.12 -21.12 6.95
N ALA A 41 7.49 -19.93 7.03
CA ALA A 41 6.49 -19.51 6.08
C ALA A 41 7.05 -19.51 4.64
N LEU A 42 8.22 -18.90 4.45
CA LEU A 42 8.92 -18.87 3.15
C LEU A 42 9.26 -20.29 2.65
N GLN A 43 9.77 -21.17 3.50
CA GLN A 43 10.08 -22.56 3.16
C GLN A 43 8.84 -23.35 2.75
N LYS A 44 7.67 -23.02 3.29
CA LYS A 44 6.38 -23.61 2.93
C LYS A 44 5.75 -22.97 1.69
N GLY A 45 6.43 -22.00 1.09
CA GLY A 45 5.97 -21.31 -0.13
C GLY A 45 4.96 -20.19 0.11
N LEU A 46 4.92 -19.61 1.32
CA LEU A 46 4.18 -18.37 1.58
C LEU A 46 5.14 -17.19 1.44
N ALA A 47 4.72 -16.12 0.77
CA ALA A 47 5.44 -14.85 0.77
C ALA A 47 4.48 -13.71 1.12
N MET A 48 5.01 -12.64 1.71
CA MET A 48 4.21 -11.49 2.11
C MET A 48 4.87 -10.20 1.64
N VAL A 49 4.10 -9.36 0.98
CA VAL A 49 4.44 -7.97 0.66
C VAL A 49 3.69 -7.09 1.64
N HIS A 50 4.42 -6.40 2.50
CA HIS A 50 3.87 -5.57 3.57
C HIS A 50 3.36 -4.24 3.03
N GLN A 51 2.38 -3.66 3.74
CA GLN A 51 1.84 -2.33 3.46
C GLN A 51 2.93 -1.25 3.49
N GLU A 52 3.79 -1.28 4.50
CA GLU A 52 4.96 -0.41 4.57
C GLU A 52 6.17 -1.12 3.96
N LEU A 53 6.63 -0.61 2.82
CA LEU A 53 7.86 -1.06 2.21
C LEU A 53 9.03 -0.72 3.15
N GLN A 54 9.90 -1.68 3.39
CA GLN A 54 11.13 -1.49 4.16
C GLN A 54 12.38 -1.74 3.27
N PRO A 55 12.52 -0.99 2.17
CA PRO A 55 13.68 -1.13 1.30
C PRO A 55 14.94 -0.61 2.00
N ILE A 56 16.08 -1.13 1.59
CA ILE A 56 17.38 -0.54 1.93
C ILE A 56 17.80 0.37 0.77
N PRO A 57 17.57 1.70 0.85
CA PRO A 57 17.69 2.60 -0.31
C PRO A 57 19.09 2.65 -0.91
N GLU A 58 20.13 2.52 -0.09
CA GLU A 58 21.53 2.59 -0.50
C GLU A 58 22.01 1.32 -1.19
N ARG A 59 21.24 0.22 -1.08
CA ARG A 59 21.54 -1.06 -1.70
C ARG A 59 20.91 -1.15 -3.08
N THR A 60 21.50 -2.00 -3.89
CA THR A 60 20.98 -2.29 -5.24
C THR A 60 19.67 -3.09 -5.19
N VAL A 61 18.93 -3.09 -6.30
CA VAL A 61 17.75 -3.95 -6.50
C VAL A 61 18.08 -5.40 -6.17
N ALA A 62 19.19 -5.91 -6.70
CA ALA A 62 19.61 -7.30 -6.45
C ALA A 62 19.91 -7.56 -4.96
N GLU A 63 20.61 -6.66 -4.29
CA GLU A 63 20.89 -6.82 -2.86
C GLU A 63 19.61 -6.80 -2.02
N ASN A 64 18.63 -5.97 -2.35
CA ASN A 64 17.33 -5.95 -1.69
C ASN A 64 16.56 -7.27 -1.93
N MET A 65 16.53 -7.78 -3.17
CA MET A 65 15.87 -9.04 -3.49
C MET A 65 16.50 -10.23 -2.76
N TYR A 66 17.81 -10.20 -2.52
CA TYR A 66 18.55 -11.27 -1.87
C TYR A 66 18.86 -11.03 -0.38
N THR A 67 18.28 -10.02 0.23
CA THR A 67 18.43 -9.77 1.68
C THR A 67 18.08 -11.02 2.47
N GLY A 68 19.02 -11.45 3.36
CA GLY A 68 18.88 -12.67 4.17
C GLY A 68 19.24 -13.98 3.45
N ARG A 69 19.41 -14.02 2.11
CA ARG A 69 19.64 -15.24 1.32
C ARG A 69 20.68 -15.08 0.21
N TYR A 70 21.74 -14.30 0.47
CA TYR A 70 22.78 -14.02 -0.52
C TYR A 70 23.40 -15.30 -1.08
N PRO A 71 23.53 -15.44 -2.42
CA PRO A 71 24.27 -16.56 -3.02
C PRO A 71 25.74 -16.48 -2.60
N MET A 72 26.25 -17.59 -2.11
CA MET A 72 27.62 -17.68 -1.60
C MET A 72 28.50 -18.53 -2.51
N LYS A 73 29.77 -18.10 -2.70
CA LYS A 73 30.80 -18.91 -3.32
C LYS A 73 31.98 -19.09 -2.38
N ARG A 74 32.73 -20.15 -2.61
CA ARG A 74 33.99 -20.41 -1.87
C ARG A 74 35.15 -19.66 -2.52
N PHE A 75 35.91 -18.96 -1.68
CA PHE A 75 37.20 -18.41 -2.04
C PHE A 75 38.24 -18.96 -1.03
N GLY A 76 38.86 -20.08 -1.39
CA GLY A 76 39.65 -20.87 -0.45
C GLY A 76 38.82 -21.40 0.72
N PRO A 77 39.26 -21.18 1.96
CA PRO A 77 38.50 -21.59 3.16
C PRO A 77 37.31 -20.67 3.51
N ILE A 78 37.20 -19.51 2.87
CA ILE A 78 36.23 -18.47 3.21
C ILE A 78 35.03 -18.52 2.28
N LYS A 79 33.81 -18.32 2.82
CA LYS A 79 32.60 -18.08 2.03
C LYS A 79 32.44 -16.58 1.80
N VAL A 80 32.26 -16.18 0.55
CA VAL A 80 32.01 -14.79 0.14
C VAL A 80 30.75 -14.71 -0.71
N ILE A 81 30.09 -13.54 -0.73
CA ILE A 81 28.89 -13.32 -1.57
C ILE A 81 29.30 -13.43 -3.06
N ASP A 82 28.51 -14.19 -3.81
CA ASP A 82 28.66 -14.26 -5.27
C ASP A 82 27.81 -13.17 -5.94
N HIS A 83 28.37 -11.97 -6.01
CA HIS A 83 27.70 -10.83 -6.63
C HIS A 83 27.33 -11.08 -8.10
N LYS A 84 28.19 -11.82 -8.85
CA LYS A 84 27.91 -12.10 -10.25
C LYS A 84 26.63 -12.93 -10.38
N LYS A 85 26.56 -14.06 -9.65
CA LYS A 85 25.39 -14.93 -9.61
C LYS A 85 24.14 -14.16 -9.16
N MET A 86 24.24 -13.34 -8.11
CA MET A 86 23.16 -12.53 -7.58
C MET A 86 22.57 -11.58 -8.64
N PHE A 87 23.42 -10.86 -9.39
CA PHE A 87 22.96 -9.94 -10.43
C PHE A 87 22.36 -10.68 -11.64
N GLU A 88 22.94 -11.80 -12.06
CA GLU A 88 22.45 -12.60 -13.17
C GLU A 88 21.07 -13.22 -12.85
N GLU A 89 20.91 -13.76 -11.66
CA GLU A 89 19.64 -14.33 -11.22
C GLU A 89 18.57 -13.25 -11.04
N THR A 90 18.93 -12.11 -10.46
CA THR A 90 18.00 -10.98 -10.34
C THR A 90 17.50 -10.51 -11.71
N ALA A 91 18.40 -10.40 -12.70
CA ALA A 91 18.00 -10.01 -14.05
C ALA A 91 16.98 -10.97 -14.64
N LYS A 92 17.16 -12.29 -14.46
CA LYS A 92 16.20 -13.31 -14.91
C LYS A 92 14.85 -13.18 -14.23
N TRP A 93 14.83 -12.99 -12.90
CA TRP A 93 13.59 -12.82 -12.16
C TRP A 93 12.82 -11.56 -12.57
N LEU A 94 13.54 -10.45 -12.79
CA LEU A 94 12.92 -9.21 -13.26
C LEU A 94 12.38 -9.35 -14.70
N GLU A 95 13.10 -10.03 -15.57
CA GLU A 95 12.64 -10.35 -16.92
C GLU A 95 11.41 -11.26 -16.89
N ASP A 96 11.40 -12.28 -16.04
CA ASP A 96 10.29 -13.22 -15.88
C ASP A 96 8.99 -12.53 -15.49
N VAL A 97 9.06 -11.53 -14.61
CA VAL A 97 7.90 -10.71 -14.23
C VAL A 97 7.71 -9.46 -15.11
N LYS A 98 8.42 -9.38 -16.23
CA LYS A 98 8.35 -8.29 -17.23
C LYS A 98 8.65 -6.91 -16.66
N MET A 99 9.59 -6.84 -15.72
CA MET A 99 10.05 -5.60 -15.10
C MET A 99 11.42 -5.21 -15.62
N PRO A 100 11.55 -4.19 -16.48
CA PRO A 100 12.82 -3.83 -17.12
C PRO A 100 13.71 -2.99 -16.19
N TYR A 101 13.92 -3.43 -14.95
CA TYR A 101 14.76 -2.71 -14.00
C TYR A 101 16.21 -3.22 -14.05
N ASN A 102 17.16 -2.29 -13.85
CA ASN A 102 18.57 -2.66 -13.75
C ASN A 102 18.86 -3.26 -12.35
N PRO A 103 19.30 -4.53 -12.26
CA PRO A 103 19.63 -5.16 -10.98
C PRO A 103 20.68 -4.42 -10.15
N LYS A 104 21.52 -3.59 -10.79
CA LYS A 104 22.58 -2.81 -10.15
C LYS A 104 22.15 -1.39 -9.77
N ALA A 105 20.94 -0.94 -10.15
CA ALA A 105 20.42 0.35 -9.75
C ALA A 105 20.20 0.38 -8.22
N LYS A 106 20.48 1.50 -7.59
CA LYS A 106 20.15 1.69 -6.18
C LYS A 106 18.64 1.82 -6.01
N LEU A 107 18.08 1.11 -5.05
CA LEU A 107 16.64 1.09 -4.85
C LEU A 107 16.09 2.47 -4.50
N GLY A 108 16.83 3.28 -3.74
CA GLY A 108 16.44 4.66 -3.39
C GLY A 108 16.31 5.64 -4.56
N THR A 109 16.72 5.26 -5.78
CA THR A 109 16.49 6.07 -6.99
C THR A 109 15.19 5.73 -7.73
N MET A 110 14.44 4.76 -7.23
CA MET A 110 13.22 4.27 -7.85
C MET A 110 11.98 4.95 -7.23
N SER A 111 10.87 4.98 -7.99
CA SER A 111 9.59 5.40 -7.44
C SER A 111 9.03 4.34 -6.45
N ILE A 112 8.07 4.74 -5.62
CA ILE A 112 7.42 3.82 -4.67
C ILE A 112 6.82 2.62 -5.42
N ALA A 113 6.16 2.84 -6.54
CA ALA A 113 5.61 1.78 -7.39
C ALA A 113 6.67 0.81 -7.90
N GLN A 114 7.83 1.33 -8.32
CA GLN A 114 8.94 0.50 -8.76
C GLN A 114 9.51 -0.32 -7.60
N MET A 115 9.64 0.25 -6.41
CA MET A 115 10.05 -0.47 -5.20
C MET A 115 9.04 -1.58 -4.85
N GLN A 116 7.74 -1.29 -4.92
CA GLN A 116 6.66 -2.26 -4.73
C GLN A 116 6.79 -3.44 -5.72
N SER A 117 7.04 -3.12 -7.00
CA SER A 117 7.25 -4.12 -8.02
C SER A 117 8.47 -5.01 -7.71
N VAL A 118 9.55 -4.44 -7.20
CA VAL A 118 10.74 -5.20 -6.77
C VAL A 118 10.42 -6.15 -5.61
N GLU A 119 9.62 -5.72 -4.62
CA GLU A 119 9.19 -6.61 -3.51
C GLU A 119 8.32 -7.77 -4.02
N ILE A 120 7.47 -7.54 -5.03
CA ILE A 120 6.71 -8.62 -5.68
C ILE A 120 7.65 -9.56 -6.44
N ALA A 121 8.62 -9.03 -7.20
CA ALA A 121 9.63 -9.84 -7.89
C ALA A 121 10.44 -10.69 -6.89
N LYS A 122 10.74 -10.15 -5.72
CA LYS A 122 11.37 -10.88 -4.62
C LYS A 122 10.48 -12.02 -4.13
N ALA A 123 9.18 -11.82 -3.92
CA ALA A 123 8.24 -12.87 -3.55
C ALA A 123 8.18 -13.99 -4.61
N VAL A 124 8.14 -13.62 -5.90
CA VAL A 124 8.18 -14.59 -7.02
C VAL A 124 9.50 -15.37 -7.02
N SER A 125 10.64 -14.71 -6.80
CA SER A 125 11.95 -15.35 -6.77
C SER A 125 12.11 -16.38 -5.63
N LEU A 126 11.22 -16.37 -4.64
CA LEU A 126 11.10 -17.36 -3.59
C LEU A 126 10.29 -18.60 -4.01
N GLN A 127 9.78 -18.63 -5.25
CA GLN A 127 8.87 -19.66 -5.76
C GLN A 127 7.66 -19.85 -4.85
N ALA A 128 7.12 -18.72 -4.34
CA ALA A 128 5.97 -18.71 -3.47
C ALA A 128 4.75 -19.31 -4.19
N ARG A 129 4.03 -20.17 -3.48
CA ARG A 129 2.74 -20.73 -3.94
C ARG A 129 1.58 -19.84 -3.53
N VAL A 130 1.75 -19.11 -2.43
CA VAL A 130 0.79 -18.14 -1.92
C VAL A 130 1.51 -16.82 -1.68
N VAL A 131 1.01 -15.74 -2.26
CA VAL A 131 1.52 -14.38 -2.06
C VAL A 131 0.47 -13.54 -1.38
N ILE A 132 0.80 -12.98 -0.22
CA ILE A 132 -0.04 -12.05 0.53
C ILE A 132 0.35 -10.63 0.14
N LEU A 133 -0.61 -9.83 -0.29
CA LEU A 133 -0.45 -8.42 -0.65
C LEU A 133 -1.30 -7.58 0.32
N ASP A 134 -0.65 -6.88 1.24
CA ASP A 134 -1.34 -6.06 2.26
C ASP A 134 -1.35 -4.59 1.82
N GLU A 135 -2.51 -4.11 1.36
CA GLU A 135 -2.78 -2.76 0.83
C GLU A 135 -1.73 -2.26 -0.20
N PRO A 136 -1.43 -3.04 -1.24
CA PRO A 136 -0.30 -2.74 -2.11
C PRO A 136 -0.47 -1.50 -2.98
N THR A 137 -1.64 -0.87 -3.02
CA THR A 137 -1.97 0.28 -3.87
C THR A 137 -2.13 1.58 -3.10
N SER A 138 -1.87 1.60 -1.79
CA SER A 138 -2.13 2.76 -0.93
C SER A 138 -1.39 4.04 -1.35
N SER A 139 -0.22 3.90 -1.99
CA SER A 139 0.65 5.01 -2.42
C SER A 139 0.86 5.06 -3.94
N LEU A 140 0.06 4.33 -4.71
CA LEU A 140 0.20 4.23 -6.16
C LEU A 140 -0.78 5.13 -6.90
N THR A 141 -0.35 5.63 -8.06
CA THR A 141 -1.21 6.27 -9.06
C THR A 141 -2.00 5.22 -9.84
N ASP A 142 -3.10 5.61 -10.51
CA ASP A 142 -3.96 4.68 -11.27
C ASP A 142 -3.16 3.89 -12.32
N ASN A 143 -2.26 4.52 -13.06
CA ASN A 143 -1.40 3.84 -14.04
C ASN A 143 -0.47 2.78 -13.40
N GLU A 144 -0.02 3.04 -12.18
CA GLU A 144 0.83 2.12 -11.42
C GLU A 144 0.01 0.95 -10.85
N VAL A 145 -1.23 1.19 -10.46
CA VAL A 145 -2.20 0.14 -10.08
C VAL A 145 -2.45 -0.80 -11.25
N ASP A 146 -2.68 -0.28 -12.45
CA ASP A 146 -2.85 -1.09 -13.66
C ASP A 146 -1.62 -1.96 -13.95
N ALA A 147 -0.42 -1.43 -13.72
CA ALA A 147 0.82 -2.19 -13.87
C ALA A 147 0.91 -3.33 -12.83
N LEU A 148 0.56 -3.05 -11.58
CA LEU A 148 0.50 -4.04 -10.51
C LEU A 148 -0.52 -5.14 -10.83
N PHE A 149 -1.71 -4.80 -11.30
CA PHE A 149 -2.75 -5.77 -11.64
C PHE A 149 -2.34 -6.69 -12.79
N ARG A 150 -1.57 -6.19 -13.76
CA ARG A 150 -0.99 -7.05 -14.80
C ARG A 150 -0.05 -8.09 -14.23
N ILE A 151 0.78 -7.71 -13.25
CA ILE A 151 1.69 -8.64 -12.56
C ILE A 151 0.88 -9.69 -11.77
N ILE A 152 -0.14 -9.28 -11.03
CA ILE A 152 -1.00 -10.17 -10.25
C ILE A 152 -1.71 -11.18 -11.16
N ARG A 153 -2.25 -10.72 -12.31
CA ARG A 153 -2.89 -11.63 -13.30
C ARG A 153 -1.89 -12.61 -13.93
N ASP A 154 -0.66 -12.18 -14.17
CA ASP A 154 0.42 -13.05 -14.68
C ASP A 154 0.77 -14.12 -13.63
N LEU A 155 0.93 -13.75 -12.35
CA LEU A 155 1.17 -14.70 -11.25
C LEU A 155 0.04 -15.72 -11.11
N ARG A 156 -1.22 -15.26 -11.13
CA ARG A 156 -2.39 -16.13 -11.11
C ARG A 156 -2.37 -17.13 -12.27
N SER A 157 -2.04 -16.69 -13.49
CA SER A 157 -1.95 -17.55 -14.67
C SER A 157 -0.89 -18.65 -14.56
N ARG A 158 0.10 -18.45 -13.70
CA ARG A 158 1.17 -19.42 -13.36
C ARG A 158 0.80 -20.34 -12.19
N GLY A 159 -0.43 -20.23 -11.67
CA GLY A 159 -0.92 -21.05 -10.56
C GLY A 159 -0.53 -20.56 -9.17
N VAL A 160 -0.05 -19.32 -9.04
CA VAL A 160 0.20 -18.70 -7.73
C VAL A 160 -1.12 -18.23 -7.15
N SER A 161 -1.44 -18.64 -5.93
CA SER A 161 -2.60 -18.13 -5.18
C SER A 161 -2.26 -16.78 -4.54
N LEU A 162 -3.21 -15.85 -4.52
CA LEU A 162 -2.98 -14.53 -3.96
C LEU A 162 -4.03 -14.21 -2.87
N ILE A 163 -3.57 -13.64 -1.77
CA ILE A 163 -4.43 -13.03 -0.76
C ILE A 163 -4.24 -11.52 -0.90
N TYR A 164 -5.30 -10.83 -1.33
CA TYR A 164 -5.27 -9.40 -1.61
C TYR A 164 -6.06 -8.64 -0.55
N ILE A 165 -5.40 -7.78 0.21
CA ILE A 165 -6.03 -6.93 1.21
C ILE A 165 -6.11 -5.52 0.66
N SER A 166 -7.33 -4.98 0.57
CA SER A 166 -7.58 -3.59 0.22
C SER A 166 -8.88 -3.12 0.87
N HIS A 167 -9.01 -1.82 1.04
CA HIS A 167 -10.27 -1.16 1.41
C HIS A 167 -10.95 -0.51 0.19
N LYS A 168 -10.34 -0.56 -1.00
CA LYS A 168 -10.87 -0.01 -2.25
C LYS A 168 -11.73 -1.04 -2.98
N MET A 169 -13.04 -0.82 -2.99
CA MET A 169 -14.02 -1.74 -3.57
C MET A 169 -13.74 -2.03 -5.07
N ALA A 170 -13.40 -0.98 -5.84
CA ALA A 170 -13.12 -1.13 -7.26
C ALA A 170 -11.97 -2.11 -7.54
N GLU A 171 -10.92 -2.10 -6.72
CA GLU A 171 -9.78 -3.02 -6.85
C GLU A 171 -10.20 -4.46 -6.57
N ILE A 172 -10.96 -4.67 -5.49
CA ILE A 172 -11.47 -6.01 -5.11
C ILE A 172 -12.35 -6.58 -6.22
N ARG A 173 -13.26 -5.77 -6.78
CA ARG A 173 -14.12 -6.18 -7.90
C ARG A 173 -13.33 -6.57 -9.14
N GLU A 174 -12.26 -5.87 -9.42
CA GLU A 174 -11.47 -6.09 -10.63
C GLU A 174 -10.60 -7.34 -10.56
N ILE A 175 -10.08 -7.68 -9.36
CA ILE A 175 -8.99 -8.66 -9.29
C ILE A 175 -9.30 -9.91 -8.49
N CYS A 176 -10.29 -9.89 -7.58
CA CYS A 176 -10.57 -11.01 -6.69
C CYS A 176 -11.66 -11.93 -7.26
N ASP A 177 -11.52 -13.21 -7.03
CA ASP A 177 -12.54 -14.23 -7.34
C ASP A 177 -13.54 -14.36 -6.18
N ASP A 178 -13.03 -14.37 -4.95
CA ASP A 178 -13.80 -14.50 -3.71
C ASP A 178 -13.44 -13.39 -2.73
N ILE A 179 -14.36 -13.08 -1.84
CA ILE A 179 -14.19 -12.11 -0.77
C ILE A 179 -14.45 -12.75 0.60
N THR A 180 -13.54 -12.49 1.54
CA THR A 180 -13.75 -12.79 2.96
C THR A 180 -13.83 -11.49 3.72
N ILE A 181 -14.86 -11.34 4.55
CA ILE A 181 -15.10 -10.13 5.35
C ILE A 181 -14.79 -10.40 6.81
N MET A 182 -14.04 -9.48 7.40
CA MET A 182 -13.74 -9.43 8.83
C MET A 182 -14.26 -8.11 9.42
N ARG A 183 -14.75 -8.18 10.65
CA ARG A 183 -15.20 -7.03 11.43
C ARG A 183 -14.90 -7.22 12.90
N ASP A 184 -14.31 -6.22 13.55
CA ASP A 184 -13.98 -6.21 14.99
C ASP A 184 -13.19 -7.47 15.44
N GLY A 185 -12.25 -7.93 14.60
CA GLY A 185 -11.44 -9.11 14.86
C GLY A 185 -12.15 -10.45 14.59
N THR A 186 -13.38 -10.43 14.12
CA THR A 186 -14.18 -11.64 13.87
C THR A 186 -14.40 -11.91 12.38
N TYR A 187 -14.52 -13.18 12.03
CA TYR A 187 -14.96 -13.61 10.70
C TYR A 187 -16.46 -13.37 10.54
N VAL A 188 -16.86 -12.68 9.47
CA VAL A 188 -18.27 -12.41 9.15
C VAL A 188 -18.80 -13.44 8.13
N GLY A 189 -18.03 -13.67 7.08
CA GLY A 189 -18.41 -14.62 6.03
C GLY A 189 -17.49 -14.53 4.81
N SER A 190 -17.70 -15.47 3.87
CA SER A 190 -17.01 -15.50 2.56
C SER A 190 -18.02 -15.72 1.45
N TRP A 191 -17.83 -15.03 0.35
CA TRP A 191 -18.72 -15.08 -0.83
C TRP A 191 -17.89 -15.08 -2.12
N SER A 192 -18.42 -15.66 -3.18
CA SER A 192 -17.92 -15.38 -4.52
C SER A 192 -18.23 -13.92 -4.89
N MET A 193 -17.30 -13.28 -5.59
CA MET A 193 -17.50 -11.89 -6.04
C MET A 193 -18.68 -11.73 -7.01
N ASN A 194 -19.13 -12.82 -7.63
CA ASN A 194 -20.31 -12.84 -8.50
C ASN A 194 -21.64 -12.87 -7.72
N ASP A 195 -21.60 -13.32 -6.45
CA ASP A 195 -22.79 -13.63 -5.66
C ASP A 195 -23.09 -12.56 -4.58
N ILE A 196 -22.27 -11.51 -4.49
CA ILE A 196 -22.43 -10.44 -3.50
C ILE A 196 -22.34 -9.07 -4.15
N THR A 197 -23.23 -8.15 -3.78
CA THR A 197 -23.24 -6.76 -4.26
C THR A 197 -22.34 -5.86 -3.40
N ASP A 198 -21.97 -4.67 -3.92
CA ASP A 198 -21.17 -3.70 -3.17
C ASP A 198 -21.86 -3.22 -1.89
N ASP A 199 -23.18 -3.00 -1.97
CA ASP A 199 -23.99 -2.58 -0.80
C ASP A 199 -24.01 -3.67 0.27
N GLU A 200 -24.10 -4.94 -0.12
CA GLU A 200 -24.01 -6.06 0.80
C GLU A 200 -22.63 -6.19 1.44
N ILE A 201 -21.55 -6.02 0.65
CA ILE A 201 -20.18 -6.01 1.18
C ILE A 201 -20.05 -4.92 2.24
N VAL A 202 -20.47 -3.69 1.93
CA VAL A 202 -20.44 -2.56 2.87
C VAL A 202 -21.29 -2.84 4.11
N LYS A 203 -22.49 -3.37 3.95
CA LYS A 203 -23.37 -3.77 5.06
C LYS A 203 -22.69 -4.80 5.97
N GLN A 204 -22.04 -5.82 5.40
CA GLN A 204 -21.33 -6.84 6.18
C GLN A 204 -20.09 -6.29 6.89
N MET A 205 -19.38 -5.36 6.26
CA MET A 205 -18.20 -4.70 6.86
C MET A 205 -18.57 -3.82 8.06
N VAL A 206 -19.62 -3.00 7.91
CA VAL A 206 -20.03 -2.00 8.92
C VAL A 206 -20.99 -2.60 9.97
N GLY A 207 -21.73 -3.65 9.60
CA GLY A 207 -22.68 -4.35 10.47
C GLY A 207 -24.03 -3.65 10.65
N ARG A 208 -24.26 -2.56 9.92
CA ARG A 208 -25.55 -1.83 9.88
C ARG A 208 -25.81 -1.32 8.47
N GLU A 209 -27.08 -1.10 8.16
CA GLU A 209 -27.42 -0.41 6.91
C GLU A 209 -26.93 1.04 6.99
N LEU A 210 -26.16 1.45 5.99
CA LEU A 210 -25.76 2.84 5.84
C LEU A 210 -26.92 3.61 5.21
N THR A 211 -27.89 4.00 6.03
CA THR A 211 -29.03 4.82 5.59
C THR A 211 -28.63 6.25 5.27
N ASN A 212 -27.52 6.74 5.86
CA ASN A 212 -26.95 8.07 5.60
C ASN A 212 -25.42 7.96 5.52
N ILE A 213 -24.87 7.87 4.30
CA ILE A 213 -23.42 7.85 4.06
C ILE A 213 -22.78 9.17 4.47
N TYR A 214 -23.51 10.26 4.36
CA TYR A 214 -23.06 11.60 4.78
C TYR A 214 -23.92 12.09 5.93
N PRO A 215 -23.32 12.57 7.04
CA PRO A 215 -24.08 13.26 8.06
C PRO A 215 -24.79 14.46 7.42
N PRO A 216 -26.02 14.81 7.88
CA PRO A 216 -26.69 16.00 7.38
C PRO A 216 -25.77 17.21 7.58
N LYS A 217 -25.77 18.12 6.60
CA LYS A 217 -25.07 19.40 6.74
C LYS A 217 -25.54 20.04 8.03
N ASN A 218 -24.59 20.44 8.86
CA ASN A 218 -24.90 21.16 10.07
C ASN A 218 -25.52 22.51 9.66
N ASP A 219 -26.76 22.78 10.05
CA ASP A 219 -27.46 24.07 9.83
C ASP A 219 -26.92 25.18 10.73
N ALA A 220 -25.72 25.02 11.30
CA ALA A 220 -25.06 26.05 12.08
C ALA A 220 -24.86 27.31 11.21
N GLU A 221 -25.36 28.44 11.70
CA GLU A 221 -25.14 29.74 11.07
C GLU A 221 -23.62 29.97 10.95
N VAL A 222 -23.19 30.20 9.72
CA VAL A 222 -21.80 30.52 9.40
C VAL A 222 -21.52 31.94 9.92
N GLY A 223 -20.58 32.06 10.85
CA GLY A 223 -20.28 33.31 11.53
C GLY A 223 -19.28 34.22 10.81
N GLU A 224 -18.58 35.05 11.56
CA GLU A 224 -17.53 35.96 11.08
C GLU A 224 -16.36 35.27 10.43
N VAL A 225 -15.64 35.97 9.54
CA VAL A 225 -14.41 35.49 8.92
C VAL A 225 -13.32 35.37 9.99
N LEU A 226 -12.77 34.17 10.14
CA LEU A 226 -11.70 33.87 11.08
C LEU A 226 -10.33 33.88 10.41
N LEU A 227 -10.26 33.43 9.17
CA LEU A 227 -9.05 33.39 8.35
C LEU A 227 -9.39 33.99 6.99
N ASP A 228 -8.59 34.96 6.54
CA ASP A 228 -8.67 35.57 5.21
C ASP A 228 -7.30 35.44 4.54
N VAL A 229 -7.26 34.71 3.44
CA VAL A 229 -6.04 34.50 2.63
C VAL A 229 -6.24 35.18 1.31
N LYS A 230 -5.33 36.09 0.93
CA LYS A 230 -5.44 36.93 -0.27
C LYS A 230 -4.19 36.83 -1.14
N ASN A 231 -4.38 36.42 -2.39
CA ASN A 231 -3.32 36.38 -3.42
C ASN A 231 -2.05 35.65 -2.99
N TYR A 232 -2.21 34.58 -2.20
CA TYR A 232 -1.12 33.85 -1.57
C TYR A 232 -0.36 33.02 -2.59
N SER A 233 0.93 33.26 -2.75
CA SER A 233 1.77 32.63 -3.77
C SER A 233 3.08 32.12 -3.18
N SER A 234 3.48 30.93 -3.60
CA SER A 234 4.75 30.33 -3.27
C SER A 234 5.92 31.07 -3.94
N ILE A 235 7.10 31.02 -3.33
CA ILE A 235 8.37 31.42 -3.96
C ILE A 235 8.75 30.50 -5.14
N HIS A 236 8.17 29.31 -5.22
CA HIS A 236 8.40 28.34 -6.30
C HIS A 236 7.31 28.48 -7.36
N GLU A 237 7.68 28.84 -8.60
CA GLU A 237 6.75 29.07 -9.71
C GLU A 237 5.85 27.86 -10.03
N ARG A 238 6.33 26.64 -9.78
CA ARG A 238 5.58 25.39 -10.03
C ARG A 238 4.72 24.95 -8.86
N SER A 239 4.62 25.75 -7.80
CA SER A 239 3.78 25.49 -6.63
C SER A 239 2.49 26.32 -6.71
N PHE A 240 1.78 26.49 -5.58
CA PHE A 240 0.54 27.26 -5.53
C PHE A 240 0.79 28.73 -5.86
N GLN A 241 -0.11 29.35 -6.65
CA GLN A 241 -0.02 30.74 -7.09
C GLN A 241 -1.38 31.41 -6.96
N ASN A 242 -1.39 32.66 -6.48
CA ASN A 242 -2.56 33.53 -6.41
C ASN A 242 -3.79 32.87 -5.73
N CYS A 243 -3.57 32.12 -4.67
CA CYS A 243 -4.63 31.47 -3.91
C CYS A 243 -5.32 32.47 -2.97
N SER A 244 -6.65 32.54 -3.05
CA SER A 244 -7.46 33.39 -2.18
C SER A 244 -8.68 32.60 -1.69
N PHE A 245 -8.95 32.66 -0.39
CA PHE A 245 -10.12 32.04 0.22
C PHE A 245 -10.33 32.58 1.64
N GLN A 246 -11.53 32.36 2.17
CA GLN A 246 -11.91 32.71 3.52
C GLN A 246 -12.42 31.50 4.28
N LEU A 247 -12.15 31.43 5.58
CA LEU A 247 -12.71 30.46 6.49
C LEU A 247 -13.49 31.21 7.58
N ARG A 248 -14.73 30.81 7.79
CA ARG A 248 -15.64 31.44 8.73
C ARG A 248 -15.83 30.59 9.99
N ARG A 249 -16.29 31.22 11.05
CA ARG A 249 -16.62 30.51 12.31
C ARG A 249 -17.71 29.46 12.07
N GLY A 250 -17.47 28.22 12.50
CA GLY A 250 -18.41 27.11 12.33
C GLY A 250 -18.45 26.50 10.93
N GLU A 251 -17.59 26.97 10.00
CA GLU A 251 -17.47 26.45 8.64
C GLU A 251 -16.46 25.30 8.58
N ILE A 252 -16.76 24.31 7.74
CA ILE A 252 -15.80 23.28 7.30
C ILE A 252 -15.47 23.56 5.84
N LEU A 253 -14.29 24.11 5.57
CA LEU A 253 -13.82 24.41 4.24
C LEU A 253 -13.00 23.23 3.67
N GLY A 254 -13.45 22.65 2.57
CA GLY A 254 -12.76 21.53 1.91
C GLY A 254 -11.82 21.98 0.78
N PHE A 255 -10.61 21.43 0.76
CA PHE A 255 -9.65 21.61 -0.34
C PHE A 255 -9.54 20.33 -1.18
N GLY A 256 -10.13 20.35 -2.38
CA GLY A 256 -10.06 19.27 -3.35
C GLY A 256 -8.92 19.45 -4.35
N GLY A 257 -8.41 18.36 -4.92
CA GLY A 257 -7.39 18.37 -5.98
C GLY A 257 -6.68 17.04 -6.13
N LEU A 258 -6.10 16.78 -7.29
CA LEU A 258 -5.31 15.59 -7.58
C LEU A 258 -3.99 15.57 -6.80
N VAL A 259 -3.32 14.42 -6.79
CA VAL A 259 -1.95 14.30 -6.26
C VAL A 259 -1.04 15.29 -7.01
N GLY A 260 -0.26 16.06 -6.29
CA GLY A 260 0.58 17.12 -6.87
C GLY A 260 -0.10 18.48 -7.05
N ALA A 261 -1.39 18.64 -6.67
CA ALA A 261 -2.09 19.93 -6.74
C ALA A 261 -1.60 20.97 -5.72
N GLN A 262 -0.52 20.70 -5.01
CA GLN A 262 0.16 21.62 -4.08
C GLN A 262 -0.69 22.08 -2.89
N ARG A 263 -1.68 21.25 -2.48
CA ARG A 263 -2.55 21.54 -1.32
C ARG A 263 -1.78 21.55 -0.01
N THR A 264 -0.90 20.57 0.17
CA THR A 264 -0.06 20.45 1.38
C THR A 264 0.87 21.64 1.48
N GLU A 265 1.50 22.05 0.37
CA GLU A 265 2.40 23.18 0.30
C GLU A 265 1.70 24.51 0.65
N LEU A 266 0.46 24.69 0.22
CA LEU A 266 -0.36 25.84 0.58
C LEU A 266 -0.67 25.85 2.10
N MET A 267 -1.07 24.71 2.66
CA MET A 267 -1.36 24.61 4.10
C MET A 267 -0.11 24.81 4.95
N GLU A 268 1.01 24.24 4.55
CA GLU A 268 2.30 24.46 5.22
C GLU A 268 2.75 25.93 5.18
N ALA A 269 2.47 26.63 4.07
CA ALA A 269 2.78 28.07 3.98
C ALA A 269 1.86 28.90 4.90
N ILE A 270 0.56 28.59 4.96
CA ILE A 270 -0.38 29.23 5.88
C ILE A 270 0.01 28.98 7.34
N PHE A 271 0.51 27.80 7.64
CA PHE A 271 1.01 27.45 8.99
C PHE A 271 2.38 28.05 9.31
N GLY A 272 3.03 28.73 8.35
CA GLY A 272 4.35 29.37 8.53
C GLY A 272 5.55 28.44 8.36
N MET A 273 5.36 27.23 7.85
CA MET A 273 6.44 26.26 7.59
C MET A 273 7.15 26.51 6.26
N ARG A 274 6.54 27.26 5.34
CA ARG A 274 7.11 27.62 4.03
C ARG A 274 7.07 29.13 3.80
N HIS A 275 8.05 29.62 3.08
CA HIS A 275 8.09 31.01 2.65
C HIS A 275 7.18 31.26 1.45
N ILE A 276 6.56 32.43 1.41
CA ILE A 276 5.72 32.92 0.32
C ILE A 276 6.45 34.04 -0.44
N SER A 277 6.06 34.25 -1.69
CA SER A 277 6.54 35.37 -2.51
C SER A 277 5.64 36.60 -2.37
N THR A 278 4.33 36.38 -2.36
CA THR A 278 3.32 37.45 -2.27
C THR A 278 2.07 36.93 -1.56
N GLY A 279 1.26 37.85 -1.08
CA GLY A 279 -0.04 37.61 -0.49
C GLY A 279 -0.12 37.96 0.97
N ASP A 280 -1.34 38.13 1.46
CA ASP A 280 -1.64 38.51 2.82
C ASP A 280 -2.43 37.39 3.51
N LEU A 281 -2.19 37.23 4.79
CA LEU A 281 -2.91 36.31 5.65
C LEU A 281 -3.37 37.06 6.90
N GLU A 282 -4.67 37.13 7.11
CA GLU A 282 -5.28 37.78 8.26
C GLU A 282 -6.04 36.76 9.12
N ILE A 283 -5.77 36.76 10.41
CA ILE A 283 -6.50 35.96 11.39
C ILE A 283 -7.30 36.92 12.27
N LYS A 284 -8.65 36.78 12.25
CA LYS A 284 -9.57 37.67 12.97
C LYS A 284 -9.33 39.14 12.68
N GLY A 285 -9.04 39.48 11.42
CA GLY A 285 -8.82 40.84 10.96
C GLY A 285 -7.50 41.48 11.41
N LYS A 286 -6.50 40.66 11.76
CA LYS A 286 -5.16 41.11 12.16
C LYS A 286 -4.11 40.38 11.36
#